data_1a6aa7e60f6f604abd1142ebf131078a
#
_entry.id   1a6aa7e60f6f604abd1142ebf131078a
#
_cell.length_a   1.000
_cell.length_b   1.000
_cell.length_c   1.000
_cell.angle_alpha   90.00
_cell.angle_beta   90.00
_cell.angle_gamma   90.00
#
_symmetry.space_group_name_H-M   'P 1'
#
loop_
_entity.id
_entity.type
_entity.pdbx_description
1 polymer ?
#
loop_
_entity_poly.entity_id
_entity_poly.type
_entity_poly.pdbx_seq_one_letter_code
_entity_poly.pdbx_strand_id
1 'polypeptide(L)'
;LLGLADGLYLEVIAPDPIAQVDGPRWFDLDNAPQVPRWGNWICRADDLETDIAGPAIAMSRGDLHWQITVPTDGSLPMQGGYPTLINWDDMAAHPAMKLPDSGCRLLKWEVHHPEAQMLTKCCKIRGSMVNFLPADRVRFVASFQTPNGEVTI
;
A
#
# COMPACT_ATOMS: atom_id res chain seq x y z
N LEU A 1 -2.15 -11.02 -7.22
CA LEU A 1 -2.64 -9.66 -7.52
C LEU A 1 -4.02 -9.72 -8.16
N LEU A 2 -4.90 -8.79 -7.83
CA LEU A 2 -6.22 -8.59 -8.43
C LEU A 2 -6.27 -7.19 -9.04
N GLY A 3 -6.49 -7.08 -10.35
CA GLY A 3 -6.61 -5.80 -11.04
C GLY A 3 -7.88 -5.04 -10.60
N LEU A 4 -7.73 -3.75 -10.32
CA LEU A 4 -8.84 -2.87 -9.91
C LEU A 4 -9.12 -1.76 -10.94
N ALA A 5 -8.55 -1.89 -12.16
CA ALA A 5 -8.47 -0.87 -13.21
C ALA A 5 -7.68 0.41 -12.81
N ASP A 6 -7.60 1.36 -13.74
CA ASP A 6 -6.99 2.68 -13.54
C ASP A 6 -5.58 2.67 -12.90
N GLY A 7 -4.80 1.62 -13.20
CA GLY A 7 -3.45 1.47 -12.65
C GLY A 7 -3.40 0.97 -11.21
N LEU A 8 -4.50 0.49 -10.66
CA LEU A 8 -4.60 -0.04 -9.29
C LEU A 8 -4.67 -1.56 -9.27
N TYR A 9 -4.18 -2.15 -8.20
CA TYR A 9 -4.38 -3.56 -7.89
C TYR A 9 -4.41 -3.80 -6.38
N LEU A 10 -5.07 -4.87 -5.99
CA LEU A 10 -5.04 -5.44 -4.65
C LEU A 10 -3.99 -6.54 -4.61
N GLU A 11 -3.17 -6.54 -3.57
CA GLU A 11 -2.18 -7.58 -3.31
C GLU A 11 -2.47 -8.28 -1.98
N VAL A 12 -2.42 -9.60 -1.97
CA VAL A 12 -2.40 -10.40 -0.75
C VAL A 12 -0.96 -10.84 -0.52
N ILE A 13 -0.44 -10.53 0.66
CA ILE A 13 0.91 -10.91 1.09
C ILE A 13 0.85 -11.71 2.38
N ALA A 14 1.80 -12.62 2.55
CA ALA A 14 1.99 -13.38 3.77
C ALA A 14 3.47 -13.74 3.93
N PRO A 15 3.95 -13.97 5.16
CA PRO A 15 5.28 -14.54 5.37
C PRO A 15 5.37 -15.93 4.72
N ASP A 16 6.47 -16.20 4.02
CA ASP A 16 6.80 -17.55 3.60
C ASP A 16 7.35 -18.30 4.83
N PRO A 17 6.69 -19.37 5.29
CA PRO A 17 7.09 -20.07 6.52
C PRO A 17 8.43 -20.81 6.40
N ILE A 18 8.89 -21.08 5.18
CA ILE A 18 10.15 -21.78 4.95
C ILE A 18 11.30 -20.84 4.53
N ALA A 19 11.00 -19.58 4.20
CA ALA A 19 12.02 -18.62 3.82
C ALA A 19 12.89 -18.23 5.02
N GLN A 20 14.19 -18.38 4.86
CA GLN A 20 15.16 -17.77 5.76
C GLN A 20 15.44 -16.35 5.29
N VAL A 21 15.26 -15.38 6.17
CA VAL A 21 15.51 -13.98 5.88
C VAL A 21 16.50 -13.41 6.89
N ASP A 22 17.44 -12.61 6.40
CA ASP A 22 18.36 -11.86 7.23
C ASP A 22 17.73 -10.49 7.53
N GLY A 23 17.31 -10.30 8.78
CA GLY A 23 16.69 -9.06 9.24
C GLY A 23 15.17 -9.07 9.24
N PRO A 24 14.54 -7.93 9.59
CA PRO A 24 13.09 -7.81 9.70
C PRO A 24 12.40 -7.91 8.34
N ARG A 25 11.25 -8.58 8.31
CA ARG A 25 10.38 -8.60 7.13
C ARG A 25 9.70 -7.25 6.95
N TRP A 26 9.60 -6.82 5.71
CA TRP A 26 8.93 -5.58 5.36
C TRP A 26 7.43 -5.63 5.66
N PHE A 27 6.83 -4.45 5.79
CA PHE A 27 5.39 -4.27 6.01
C PHE A 27 4.87 -4.92 7.29
N ASP A 28 5.73 -4.95 8.33
CA ASP A 28 5.40 -5.52 9.63
C ASP A 28 4.97 -7.00 9.56
N LEU A 29 5.48 -7.73 8.56
CA LEU A 29 5.10 -9.14 8.34
C LEU A 29 5.59 -10.08 9.44
N ASP A 30 6.56 -9.70 10.25
CA ASP A 30 6.96 -10.48 11.42
C ASP A 30 5.85 -10.51 12.50
N ASN A 31 4.99 -9.50 12.50
CA ASN A 31 3.81 -9.40 13.38
C ASN A 31 2.49 -9.64 12.62
N ALA A 32 2.57 -10.34 11.47
CA ALA A 32 1.37 -10.62 10.67
C ALA A 32 0.31 -11.39 11.47
N PRO A 33 -0.95 -10.93 11.48
CA PRO A 33 -2.01 -11.61 12.22
C PRO A 33 -2.43 -12.92 11.54
N GLN A 34 -3.04 -13.82 12.32
CA GLN A 34 -3.61 -15.07 11.79
C GLN A 34 -4.83 -14.82 10.88
N VAL A 35 -5.53 -13.70 11.06
CA VAL A 35 -6.71 -13.33 10.28
C VAL A 35 -6.31 -12.25 9.28
N PRO A 36 -6.69 -12.38 8.00
CA PRO A 36 -6.44 -11.36 7.00
C PRO A 36 -6.99 -9.99 7.41
N ARG A 37 -6.17 -8.96 7.22
CA ARG A 37 -6.54 -7.55 7.44
C ARG A 37 -5.88 -6.66 6.41
N TRP A 38 -6.35 -5.45 6.28
CA TRP A 38 -5.60 -4.40 5.60
C TRP A 38 -4.29 -4.17 6.36
N GLY A 39 -3.16 -4.39 5.70
CA GLY A 39 -1.84 -4.27 6.32
C GLY A 39 -1.12 -3.00 5.90
N ASN A 40 -1.12 -2.72 4.61
CA ASN A 40 -0.39 -1.61 4.02
C ASN A 40 -1.12 -1.07 2.79
N TRP A 41 -0.76 0.13 2.38
CA TRP A 41 -1.14 0.71 1.11
C TRP A 41 0.04 1.45 0.52
N ILE A 42 0.13 1.45 -0.81
CA ILE A 42 1.30 1.93 -1.54
C ILE A 42 0.86 3.02 -2.50
N CYS A 43 1.58 4.13 -2.50
CA CYS A 43 1.34 5.25 -3.40
C CYS A 43 2.53 5.45 -4.33
N ARG A 44 2.23 5.66 -5.61
CA ARG A 44 3.25 6.12 -6.54
C ARG A 44 3.66 7.56 -6.22
N ALA A 45 4.95 7.80 -6.20
CA ALA A 45 5.55 9.11 -6.01
C ALA A 45 6.76 9.27 -6.94
N ASP A 46 6.94 10.46 -7.50
CA ASP A 46 8.13 10.78 -8.31
C ASP A 46 9.34 11.06 -7.42
N ASP A 47 9.09 11.56 -6.22
CA ASP A 47 10.10 11.81 -5.18
C ASP A 47 9.80 10.90 -3.98
N LEU A 48 10.79 10.09 -3.59
CA LEU A 48 10.71 9.17 -2.47
C LEU A 48 11.38 9.70 -1.20
N GLU A 49 12.01 10.87 -1.25
CA GLU A 49 12.66 11.46 -0.09
C GLU A 49 11.61 12.00 0.90
N THR A 50 11.59 11.41 2.08
CA THR A 50 10.68 11.80 3.17
C THR A 50 11.21 11.31 4.51
N ASP A 51 11.03 12.11 5.55
CA ASP A 51 11.41 11.74 6.92
C ASP A 51 10.49 10.67 7.53
N ILE A 52 9.39 10.33 6.87
CA ILE A 52 8.34 9.44 7.41
C ILE A 52 8.42 8.03 6.83
N ALA A 53 8.63 7.90 5.51
CA ALA A 53 8.44 6.61 4.82
C ALA A 53 9.66 5.66 4.92
N GLY A 54 10.76 6.11 5.50
CA GLY A 54 12.03 5.37 5.51
C GLY A 54 12.83 5.53 4.21
N PRO A 55 14.01 4.89 4.12
CA PRO A 55 14.88 4.99 2.95
C PRO A 55 14.26 4.32 1.72
N ALA A 56 14.59 4.86 0.54
CA ALA A 56 14.25 4.24 -0.72
C ALA A 56 15.24 3.10 -1.04
N ILE A 57 14.72 1.95 -1.43
CA ILE A 57 15.46 0.74 -1.79
C ILE A 57 15.18 0.40 -3.24
N ALA A 58 16.24 0.22 -4.04
CA ALA A 58 16.11 -0.23 -5.42
C ALA A 58 15.82 -1.73 -5.47
N MET A 59 14.83 -2.11 -6.26
CA MET A 59 14.34 -3.48 -6.40
C MET A 59 14.22 -3.89 -7.86
N SER A 60 14.31 -5.20 -8.11
CA SER A 60 14.05 -5.77 -9.42
C SER A 60 13.42 -7.16 -9.33
N ARG A 61 12.58 -7.48 -10.32
CA ARG A 61 12.03 -8.84 -10.50
C ARG A 61 11.84 -9.11 -12.00
N GLY A 62 12.68 -9.93 -12.60
CA GLY A 62 12.76 -10.07 -14.05
C GLY A 62 13.07 -8.71 -14.68
N ASP A 63 12.25 -8.27 -15.63
CA ASP A 63 12.39 -6.99 -16.32
C ASP A 63 11.75 -5.80 -15.58
N LEU A 64 11.19 -6.05 -14.38
CA LEU A 64 10.60 -5.00 -13.57
C LEU A 64 11.67 -4.37 -12.67
N HIS A 65 11.74 -3.05 -12.67
CA HIS A 65 12.62 -2.27 -11.81
C HIS A 65 11.83 -1.16 -11.14
N TRP A 66 12.05 -0.97 -9.84
CA TRP A 66 11.39 0.08 -9.06
C TRP A 66 12.23 0.48 -7.85
N GLN A 67 11.90 1.60 -7.27
CA GLN A 67 12.35 2.00 -5.95
C GLN A 67 11.15 2.02 -5.00
N ILE A 68 11.35 1.62 -3.75
CA ILE A 68 10.30 1.56 -2.74
C ILE A 68 10.84 1.99 -1.38
N THR A 69 10.06 2.75 -0.63
CA THR A 69 10.45 3.17 0.71
C THR A 69 10.11 2.09 1.72
N VAL A 70 11.09 1.74 2.57
CA VAL A 70 10.88 0.76 3.64
C VAL A 70 11.69 1.18 4.87
N PRO A 71 11.06 1.36 6.03
CA PRO A 71 11.78 1.55 7.29
C PRO A 71 12.78 0.41 7.55
N THR A 72 13.94 0.72 8.08
CA THR A 72 15.04 -0.24 8.27
C THR A 72 14.71 -1.37 9.25
N ASP A 73 13.74 -1.13 10.13
CA ASP A 73 13.19 -2.12 11.06
C ASP A 73 12.01 -2.92 10.51
N GLY A 74 11.65 -2.72 9.22
CA GLY A 74 10.53 -3.40 8.56
C GLY A 74 9.14 -2.93 8.99
N SER A 75 9.05 -1.94 9.87
CA SER A 75 7.77 -1.41 10.37
C SER A 75 6.96 -0.69 9.29
N LEU A 76 5.72 -0.35 9.63
CA LEU A 76 4.86 0.48 8.80
C LEU A 76 4.90 1.94 9.27
N PRO A 77 5.20 2.91 8.39
CA PRO A 77 5.21 4.32 8.76
C PRO A 77 3.89 4.75 9.38
N MET A 78 3.96 5.36 10.58
CA MET A 78 2.77 5.76 11.33
C MET A 78 1.75 4.62 11.48
N GLN A 79 2.21 3.41 11.81
CA GLN A 79 1.36 2.21 11.91
C GLN A 79 0.55 1.89 10.64
N GLY A 80 1.09 2.26 9.46
CA GLY A 80 0.44 2.14 8.14
C GLY A 80 -0.45 3.33 7.77
N GLY A 81 -0.58 4.33 8.62
CA GLY A 81 -1.31 5.56 8.30
C GLY A 81 -0.66 6.35 7.16
N TYR A 82 0.66 6.39 7.11
CA TYR A 82 1.39 6.94 5.97
C TYR A 82 1.68 5.83 4.94
N PRO A 83 1.51 6.08 3.63
CA PRO A 83 1.75 5.05 2.62
C PRO A 83 3.22 4.68 2.48
N THR A 84 3.49 3.46 2.09
CA THR A 84 4.73 3.13 1.41
C THR A 84 4.77 3.87 0.08
N LEU A 85 5.89 4.48 -0.27
CA LEU A 85 6.06 5.17 -1.54
C LEU A 85 6.79 4.27 -2.53
N ILE A 86 6.37 4.31 -3.79
CA ILE A 86 6.98 3.52 -4.86
C ILE A 86 7.15 4.37 -6.13
N ASN A 87 8.27 4.18 -6.81
CA ASN A 87 8.53 4.73 -8.13
C ASN A 87 8.94 3.60 -9.09
N TRP A 88 8.24 3.46 -10.20
CA TRP A 88 8.52 2.47 -11.23
C TRP A 88 9.33 3.10 -12.36
N ASP A 89 10.40 2.43 -12.78
CA ASP A 89 11.25 2.91 -13.86
C ASP A 89 10.51 2.92 -15.20
N ASP A 90 9.66 1.91 -15.44
CA ASP A 90 8.80 1.81 -16.62
C ASP A 90 7.34 1.54 -16.24
N MET A 91 6.49 2.53 -16.43
CA MET A 91 5.06 2.40 -16.17
C MET A 91 4.33 1.45 -17.13
N ALA A 92 4.84 1.21 -18.32
CA ALA A 92 4.26 0.24 -19.24
C ALA A 92 4.46 -1.20 -18.74
N ALA A 93 5.50 -1.44 -17.93
CA ALA A 93 5.76 -2.71 -17.27
C ALA A 93 4.97 -2.90 -15.96
N HIS A 94 4.35 -1.83 -15.43
CA HIS A 94 3.63 -1.86 -14.15
C HIS A 94 2.61 -3.01 -14.09
N PRO A 95 2.55 -3.78 -12.99
CA PRO A 95 1.70 -4.97 -12.90
C PRO A 95 0.23 -4.74 -13.26
N ALA A 96 -0.34 -3.63 -12.83
CA ALA A 96 -1.75 -3.30 -13.12
C ALA A 96 -2.06 -3.17 -14.62
N MET A 97 -1.06 -2.87 -15.46
CA MET A 97 -1.25 -2.78 -16.92
C MET A 97 -1.35 -4.14 -17.60
N LYS A 98 -0.93 -5.20 -16.91
CA LYS A 98 -0.90 -6.58 -17.42
C LYS A 98 -1.96 -7.48 -16.77
N LEU A 99 -2.59 -7.03 -15.70
CA LEU A 99 -3.63 -7.80 -15.02
C LEU A 99 -4.93 -7.78 -15.81
N PRO A 100 -5.65 -8.92 -15.88
CA PRO A 100 -6.97 -8.96 -16.47
C PRO A 100 -7.94 -8.07 -15.69
N ASP A 101 -8.96 -7.55 -16.37
CA ASP A 101 -10.05 -6.84 -15.72
C ASP A 101 -10.85 -7.80 -14.84
N SER A 102 -10.87 -7.55 -13.55
CA SER A 102 -11.63 -8.33 -12.56
C SER A 102 -13.10 -7.92 -12.44
N GLY A 103 -13.48 -6.79 -13.07
CA GLY A 103 -14.76 -6.13 -12.82
C GLY A 103 -14.84 -5.41 -11.48
N CYS A 104 -13.76 -5.45 -10.67
CA CYS A 104 -13.71 -4.73 -9.39
C CYS A 104 -13.03 -3.38 -9.54
N ARG A 105 -13.50 -2.39 -8.78
CA ARG A 105 -12.96 -1.01 -8.76
C ARG A 105 -12.89 -0.53 -7.32
N LEU A 106 -11.77 0.08 -6.93
CA LEU A 106 -11.68 0.77 -5.65
C LEU A 106 -12.43 2.10 -5.76
N LEU A 107 -13.43 2.28 -4.92
CA LEU A 107 -14.23 3.51 -4.84
C LEU A 107 -13.66 4.49 -3.82
N LYS A 108 -13.24 3.95 -2.65
CA LYS A 108 -12.77 4.75 -1.54
C LYS A 108 -11.79 3.96 -0.68
N TRP A 109 -10.77 4.66 -0.19
CA TRP A 109 -9.84 4.21 0.83
C TRP A 109 -9.85 5.17 2.01
N GLU A 110 -10.19 4.70 3.19
CA GLU A 110 -10.23 5.49 4.41
C GLU A 110 -9.13 5.03 5.38
N VAL A 111 -8.35 6.00 5.81
CA VAL A 111 -7.33 5.85 6.84
C VAL A 111 -7.82 6.55 8.10
N HIS A 112 -8.32 5.78 9.05
CA HIS A 112 -8.68 6.27 10.37
C HIS A 112 -7.44 6.31 11.25
N HIS A 113 -7.08 7.49 11.78
CA HIS A 113 -5.81 7.68 12.48
C HIS A 113 -5.88 8.80 13.53
N PRO A 114 -5.19 8.67 14.71
CA PRO A 114 -5.11 9.75 15.69
C PRO A 114 -4.53 11.04 15.11
N GLU A 115 -3.58 10.92 14.20
CA GLU A 115 -2.91 12.06 13.56
C GLU A 115 -3.42 12.34 12.13
N ALA A 116 -4.72 12.11 11.88
CA ALA A 116 -5.33 12.28 10.56
C ALA A 116 -5.07 13.67 9.94
N GLN A 117 -5.08 14.72 10.76
CA GLN A 117 -4.80 16.08 10.30
C GLN A 117 -3.36 16.25 9.80
N MET A 118 -2.37 15.59 10.45
CA MET A 118 -1.00 15.60 10.01
C MET A 118 -0.86 14.82 8.70
N LEU A 119 -1.45 13.62 8.63
CA LEU A 119 -1.47 12.81 7.41
C LEU A 119 -2.07 13.57 6.22
N THR A 120 -3.18 14.28 6.41
CA THR A 120 -3.78 15.13 5.36
C THR A 120 -2.80 16.19 4.83
N LYS A 121 -1.92 16.71 5.67
CA LYS A 121 -0.96 17.74 5.29
C LYS A 121 0.30 17.17 4.62
N CYS A 122 0.80 16.04 5.12
CA CYS A 122 2.06 15.46 4.62
C CYS A 122 1.88 14.50 3.44
N CYS A 123 0.74 13.79 3.36
CA CYS A 123 0.43 12.94 2.21
C CYS A 123 -0.11 13.79 1.06
N LYS A 124 0.76 14.16 0.12
CA LYS A 124 0.40 14.94 -1.08
C LYS A 124 -0.30 14.07 -2.15
N ILE A 125 -1.34 13.33 -1.74
CA ILE A 125 -2.07 12.45 -2.64
C ILE A 125 -3.06 13.29 -3.46
N ARG A 126 -3.03 13.11 -4.77
CA ARG A 126 -3.96 13.76 -5.69
C ARG A 126 -5.21 12.89 -5.86
N GLY A 127 -6.39 13.48 -5.71
CA GLY A 127 -7.68 12.81 -5.92
C GLY A 127 -8.50 12.65 -4.65
N SER A 128 -9.77 12.28 -4.81
CA SER A 128 -10.76 12.15 -3.74
C SER A 128 -10.91 10.74 -3.18
N MET A 129 -10.12 9.79 -3.67
CA MET A 129 -10.26 8.37 -3.31
C MET A 129 -9.77 8.08 -1.90
N VAL A 130 -8.70 8.77 -1.44
CA VAL A 130 -8.10 8.56 -0.12
C VAL A 130 -8.61 9.61 0.85
N ASN A 131 -9.10 9.17 2.00
CA ASN A 131 -9.61 10.04 3.06
C ASN A 131 -8.95 9.73 4.38
N PHE A 132 -8.44 10.75 5.07
CA PHE A 132 -7.90 10.65 6.42
C PHE A 132 -8.95 11.11 7.43
N LEU A 133 -9.34 10.23 8.34
CA LEU A 133 -10.41 10.46 9.31
C LEU A 133 -9.87 10.37 10.74
N PRO A 134 -10.23 11.32 11.64
CA PRO A 134 -9.83 11.23 13.04
C PRO A 134 -10.40 9.98 13.71
N ALA A 135 -9.54 9.27 14.48
CA ALA A 135 -9.94 8.11 15.26
C ALA A 135 -8.93 7.87 16.39
N ASP A 136 -9.31 7.17 17.45
CA ASP A 136 -8.44 6.87 18.59
C ASP A 136 -7.37 5.81 18.29
N ARG A 137 -7.56 5.04 17.22
CA ARG A 137 -6.64 3.98 16.76
C ARG A 137 -6.64 3.86 15.25
N VAL A 138 -5.55 3.31 14.71
CA VAL A 138 -5.43 3.09 13.27
C VAL A 138 -6.41 2.01 12.81
N ARG A 139 -7.12 2.29 11.75
CA ARG A 139 -8.03 1.39 11.06
C ARG A 139 -8.15 1.79 9.59
N PHE A 140 -8.27 0.82 8.72
CA PHE A 140 -8.49 1.03 7.29
C PHE A 140 -9.88 0.54 6.89
N VAL A 141 -10.49 1.22 5.94
CA VAL A 141 -11.75 0.82 5.33
C VAL A 141 -11.64 1.03 3.82
N ALA A 142 -11.98 0.01 3.06
CA ALA A 142 -12.00 0.05 1.61
C ALA A 142 -13.41 -0.21 1.08
N SER A 143 -13.89 0.63 0.17
CA SER A 143 -15.14 0.39 -0.56
C SER A 143 -14.84 0.07 -2.01
N PHE A 144 -15.46 -0.98 -2.52
CA PHE A 144 -15.26 -1.48 -3.87
C PHE A 144 -16.60 -1.57 -4.60
N GLN A 145 -16.63 -1.18 -5.87
CA GLN A 145 -17.60 -1.70 -6.81
C GLN A 145 -17.14 -3.08 -7.27
N THR A 146 -18.03 -4.05 -7.23
CA THR A 146 -17.78 -5.42 -7.73
C THR A 146 -18.87 -5.83 -8.73
N PRO A 147 -18.70 -6.91 -9.51
CA PRO A 147 -19.76 -7.44 -10.37
C PRO A 147 -21.06 -7.78 -9.62
N ASN A 148 -20.98 -8.02 -8.32
CA ASN A 148 -22.12 -8.40 -7.46
C ASN A 148 -22.66 -7.22 -6.63
N GLY A 149 -22.23 -5.99 -6.90
CA GLY A 149 -22.61 -4.79 -6.17
C GLY A 149 -21.47 -4.18 -5.37
N GLU A 150 -21.79 -3.17 -4.58
CA GLU A 150 -20.82 -2.47 -3.73
C GLU A 150 -20.53 -3.25 -2.46
N VAL A 151 -19.24 -3.33 -2.07
CA VAL A 151 -18.76 -4.01 -0.86
C VAL A 151 -17.83 -3.08 -0.12
N THR A 152 -17.99 -3.02 1.20
CA THR A 152 -17.06 -2.30 2.11
C THR A 152 -16.45 -3.29 3.10
N ILE A 153 -15.12 -3.23 3.25
CA ILE A 153 -14.32 -4.11 4.10
C ILE A 153 -13.47 -3.27 5.05
#